data_a142547b85c31e637e49bc02248b919a
#
_entry.id   a142547b85c31e637e49bc02248b919a
#
_cell.length_a   1.000
_cell.length_b   1.000
_cell.length_c   1.000
_cell.angle_alpha   90.00
_cell.angle_beta   90.00
_cell.angle_gamma   90.00
#
_symmetry.space_group_name_H-M   'P 1'
#
loop_
_entity.id
_entity.type
_entity.pdbx_description
1 polymer ?
#
loop_
_entity_poly.entity_id
_entity_poly.type
_entity_poly.pdbx_seq_one_letter_code
_entity_poly.pdbx_strand_id
1 'polypeptide(L)'
;MLEKVKANLILGHSVDDELLLMYISAAVSYAESYQHIEAGYYSTHDMPPTTEQAVIMLSSHFYESRDGSTGGFFADRPEAARQVWNTVNLLLRLDRDWKV
;
A
#
# COMPACT_ATOMS: atom_id res chain seq x y z
N MET A 1 8.88 3.20 -6.86
CA MET A 1 7.56 3.05 -6.15
C MET A 1 6.85 4.37 -5.93
N LEU A 2 7.57 5.41 -5.49
CA LEU A 2 6.94 6.72 -5.26
C LEU A 2 6.21 7.24 -6.50
N GLU A 3 6.84 7.17 -7.66
CA GLU A 3 6.24 7.66 -8.90
C GLU A 3 4.97 6.90 -9.25
N LYS A 4 4.95 5.60 -8.98
CA LYS A 4 3.77 4.77 -9.26
C LYS A 4 2.61 5.12 -8.34
N VAL A 5 2.88 5.37 -7.07
CA VAL A 5 1.85 5.77 -6.12
C VAL A 5 1.31 7.16 -6.48
N LYS A 6 2.19 8.09 -6.83
CA LYS A 6 1.75 9.42 -7.26
C LYS A 6 0.89 9.35 -8.51
N ALA A 7 1.25 8.51 -9.45
CA ALA A 7 0.44 8.31 -10.66
C ALA A 7 -0.93 7.74 -10.32
N ASN A 8 -0.98 6.79 -9.39
CA ASN A 8 -2.24 6.20 -8.95
C ASN A 8 -3.15 7.23 -8.28
N LEU A 9 -2.55 8.19 -7.57
CA LEU A 9 -3.29 9.26 -6.89
C LEU A 9 -3.50 10.50 -7.77
N ILE A 10 -2.93 10.50 -8.95
CA ILE A 10 -2.98 11.64 -9.90
C ILE A 10 -2.40 12.90 -9.25
N LEU A 11 -1.25 12.75 -8.62
CA LEU A 11 -0.54 13.86 -8.00
C LEU A 11 0.57 14.35 -8.91
N GLY A 12 0.56 15.67 -9.19
CA GLY A 12 1.57 16.29 -10.03
C GLY A 12 2.57 17.16 -9.26
N HIS A 13 2.47 17.20 -7.92
CA HIS A 13 3.35 18.03 -7.10
C HIS A 13 4.16 17.14 -6.15
N SER A 14 5.17 17.75 -5.51
CA SER A 14 6.06 17.03 -4.61
C SER A 14 5.90 17.42 -3.15
N VAL A 15 4.84 18.14 -2.81
CA VAL A 15 4.65 18.64 -1.45
C VAL A 15 4.53 17.51 -0.43
N ASP A 16 3.87 16.41 -0.82
CA ASP A 16 3.62 15.28 0.08
C ASP A 16 4.56 14.10 -0.15
N ASP A 17 5.67 14.29 -0.88
CA ASP A 17 6.56 13.17 -1.22
C ASP A 17 7.11 12.47 0.02
N GLU A 18 7.54 13.22 1.04
CA GLU A 18 8.06 12.58 2.26
C GLU A 18 6.98 11.78 2.98
N LEU A 19 5.77 12.33 3.03
CA LEU A 19 4.64 11.63 3.65
C LEU A 19 4.31 10.35 2.89
N LEU A 20 4.30 10.43 1.56
CA LEU A 20 4.04 9.27 0.73
C LEU A 20 5.12 8.20 0.91
N LEU A 21 6.38 8.59 1.04
CA LEU A 21 7.46 7.63 1.29
C LEU A 21 7.26 6.90 2.62
N MET A 22 6.77 7.59 3.63
CA MET A 22 6.44 6.96 4.91
C MET A 22 5.32 5.95 4.75
N TYR A 23 4.28 6.29 4.01
CA TYR A 23 3.16 5.37 3.77
C TYR A 23 3.59 4.17 2.93
N ILE A 24 4.45 4.39 1.94
CA ILE A 24 4.99 3.30 1.13
C ILE A 24 5.81 2.35 2.01
N SER A 25 6.65 2.89 2.88
CA SER A 25 7.43 2.08 3.79
C SER A 25 6.53 1.23 4.69
N ALA A 26 5.48 1.82 5.22
CA ALA A 26 4.52 1.09 6.04
C ALA A 26 3.81 0.00 5.24
N ALA A 27 3.44 0.30 4.00
CA ALA A 27 2.76 -0.68 3.14
C ALA A 27 3.68 -1.85 2.79
N VAL A 28 4.96 -1.56 2.51
CA VAL A 28 5.93 -2.61 2.22
C VAL A 28 6.14 -3.49 3.45
N SER A 29 6.25 -2.89 4.62
CA SER A 29 6.39 -3.65 5.88
C SER A 29 5.18 -4.55 6.11
N TYR A 30 3.99 -4.03 5.83
CA TYR A 30 2.78 -4.83 5.95
C TYR A 30 2.81 -6.03 4.99
N ALA A 31 3.23 -5.80 3.74
CA ALA A 31 3.31 -6.86 2.74
C ALA A 31 4.28 -7.95 3.17
N GLU A 32 5.46 -7.56 3.64
CA GLU A 32 6.47 -8.51 4.10
C GLU A 32 5.95 -9.34 5.27
N SER A 33 5.31 -8.69 6.23
CA SER A 33 4.76 -9.36 7.39
C SER A 33 3.63 -10.32 7.00
N TYR A 34 2.75 -9.88 6.14
CA TYR A 34 1.64 -10.71 5.68
C TYR A 34 2.12 -11.95 4.93
N GLN A 35 3.17 -11.78 4.12
CA GLN A 35 3.71 -12.87 3.31
C GLN A 35 4.70 -13.74 4.07
N HIS A 36 4.96 -13.45 5.35
CA HIS A 36 5.86 -14.23 6.21
C HIS A 36 7.29 -14.24 5.69
N ILE A 37 7.74 -13.12 5.15
CA ILE A 37 9.14 -12.94 4.75
C ILE A 37 9.78 -11.93 5.69
N GLU A 38 11.11 -11.91 5.72
CA GLU A 38 11.81 -11.06 6.67
C GLU A 38 11.69 -9.58 6.30
N ALA A 39 11.74 -8.74 7.32
CA ALA A 39 11.70 -7.29 7.12
C ALA A 39 12.89 -6.86 6.25
N GLY A 40 12.61 -6.01 5.27
CA GLY A 40 13.63 -5.53 4.36
C GLY A 40 13.85 -6.40 3.13
N TYR A 41 13.09 -7.48 3.00
CA TYR A 41 13.24 -8.39 1.85
C TYR A 41 13.13 -7.63 0.53
N TYR A 42 12.13 -6.77 0.40
CA TYR A 42 11.91 -6.05 -0.86
C TYR A 42 12.87 -4.87 -1.07
N SER A 43 13.76 -4.60 -0.14
CA SER A 43 14.83 -3.63 -0.39
C SER A 43 15.98 -4.25 -1.18
N THR A 44 16.06 -5.58 -1.22
CA THR A 44 17.14 -6.31 -1.92
C THR A 44 16.60 -7.28 -2.97
N HIS A 45 15.29 -7.47 -3.05
CA HIS A 45 14.67 -8.37 -4.02
C HIS A 45 13.54 -7.65 -4.75
N ASP A 46 13.37 -8.00 -6.01
CA ASP A 46 12.29 -7.43 -6.81
C ASP A 46 10.94 -7.88 -6.26
N MET A 47 9.98 -6.96 -6.31
CA MET A 47 8.64 -7.22 -5.85
C MET A 47 7.81 -7.79 -6.99
N PRO A 48 7.09 -8.90 -6.76
CA PRO A 48 6.18 -9.42 -7.79
C PRO A 48 5.10 -8.39 -8.16
N PRO A 49 4.60 -8.41 -9.39
CA PRO A 49 3.59 -7.42 -9.83
C PRO A 49 2.34 -7.36 -8.95
N THR A 50 1.86 -8.49 -8.46
CA THR A 50 0.67 -8.51 -7.60
C THR A 50 0.96 -7.88 -6.25
N THR A 51 2.12 -8.15 -5.67
CA THR A 51 2.54 -7.50 -4.43
C THR A 51 2.76 -6.01 -4.64
N GLU A 52 3.36 -5.62 -5.76
CA GLU A 52 3.55 -4.20 -6.08
C GLU A 52 2.21 -3.49 -6.16
N GLN A 53 1.23 -4.09 -6.83
CA GLN A 53 -0.10 -3.50 -6.92
C GLN A 53 -0.73 -3.35 -5.54
N ALA A 54 -0.57 -4.33 -4.68
CA ALA A 54 -1.09 -4.26 -3.31
C ALA A 54 -0.45 -3.11 -2.54
N VAL A 55 0.87 -2.95 -2.67
CA VAL A 55 1.59 -1.86 -2.00
C VAL A 55 1.13 -0.50 -2.51
N ILE A 56 0.94 -0.37 -3.82
CA ILE A 56 0.43 0.88 -4.40
C ILE A 56 -0.95 1.20 -3.84
N MET A 57 -1.85 0.22 -3.84
CA MET A 57 -3.21 0.42 -3.33
C MET A 57 -3.20 0.79 -1.85
N LEU A 58 -2.39 0.10 -1.05
CA LEU A 58 -2.36 0.35 0.38
C LEU A 58 -1.75 1.71 0.70
N SER A 59 -0.67 2.08 0.00
CA SER A 59 -0.06 3.40 0.16
C SER A 59 -1.04 4.50 -0.20
N SER A 60 -1.78 4.32 -1.28
CA SER A 60 -2.80 5.28 -1.72
C SER A 60 -3.93 5.37 -0.71
N HIS A 61 -4.34 4.24 -0.15
CA HIS A 61 -5.37 4.20 0.88
C HIS A 61 -4.93 4.98 2.12
N PHE A 62 -3.68 4.78 2.57
CA PHE A 62 -3.16 5.52 3.71
C PHE A 62 -3.18 7.03 3.43
N TYR A 63 -2.77 7.42 2.23
CA TYR A 63 -2.75 8.84 1.85
C TYR A 63 -4.16 9.43 1.85
N GLU A 64 -5.11 8.74 1.23
CA GLU A 64 -6.48 9.22 1.13
C GLU A 64 -7.18 9.25 2.48
N SER A 65 -6.76 8.40 3.42
CA SER A 65 -7.39 8.27 4.73
C SER A 65 -6.69 9.08 5.82
N ARG A 66 -5.61 9.81 5.49
CA ARG A 66 -4.79 10.48 6.51
C ARG A 66 -5.54 11.54 7.30
N ASP A 67 -6.61 12.06 6.74
CA ASP A 67 -7.44 13.06 7.40
C ASP A 67 -8.86 12.54 7.55
N GLY A 68 -9.03 11.63 8.48
CA GLY A 68 -10.33 11.01 8.71
C GLY A 68 -11.37 11.95 9.27
N SER A 69 -10.97 13.11 9.81
CA SER A 69 -11.92 14.04 10.41
C SER A 69 -12.54 15.00 9.41
N THR A 70 -11.87 15.22 8.28
CA THR A 70 -12.34 16.21 7.29
C THR A 70 -12.81 15.56 6.00
N GLY A 71 -12.95 14.25 5.99
CA GLY A 71 -13.53 13.59 4.85
C GLY A 71 -12.53 13.18 3.80
N GLY A 72 -11.43 12.60 4.18
CA GLY A 72 -10.67 11.80 3.25
C GLY A 72 -11.63 10.86 2.56
N PHE A 73 -11.31 10.43 1.37
CA PHE A 73 -12.22 9.66 0.53
C PHE A 73 -12.96 8.55 1.27
N PHE A 74 -12.28 7.90 2.23
CA PHE A 74 -12.84 6.75 2.95
C PHE A 74 -13.50 7.10 4.28
N ALA A 75 -13.49 8.37 4.69
CA ALA A 75 -14.00 8.77 6.00
C ALA A 75 -15.48 8.43 6.16
N ASP A 76 -16.28 8.62 5.10
CA ASP A 76 -17.70 8.34 5.12
C ASP A 76 -18.06 7.06 4.38
N ARG A 77 -17.07 6.22 4.07
CA ARG A 77 -17.28 5.01 3.27
C ARG A 77 -16.52 3.82 3.86
N PRO A 78 -16.94 3.32 5.01
CA PRO A 78 -16.26 2.20 5.66
C PRO A 78 -16.22 0.94 4.80
N GLU A 79 -17.23 0.74 3.94
CA GLU A 79 -17.23 -0.41 3.06
C GLU A 79 -16.18 -0.31 1.97
N ALA A 80 -15.94 0.91 1.44
CA ALA A 80 -14.88 1.11 0.46
C ALA A 80 -13.51 0.81 1.08
N ALA A 81 -13.28 1.24 2.32
CA ALA A 81 -12.05 0.94 3.03
C ALA A 81 -11.88 -0.57 3.22
N ARG A 82 -12.96 -1.25 3.60
CA ARG A 82 -12.93 -2.70 3.78
C ARG A 82 -12.58 -3.41 2.48
N GLN A 83 -13.11 -2.93 1.35
CA GLN A 83 -12.80 -3.51 0.05
C GLN A 83 -11.33 -3.34 -0.31
N VAL A 84 -10.74 -2.18 0.01
CA VAL A 84 -9.30 -1.98 -0.22
C VAL A 84 -8.49 -3.02 0.55
N TRP A 85 -8.77 -3.19 1.85
CA TRP A 85 -8.05 -4.15 2.67
C TRP A 85 -8.25 -5.58 2.17
N ASN A 86 -9.48 -5.92 1.76
CA ASN A 86 -9.76 -7.26 1.23
C ASN A 86 -8.98 -7.51 -0.05
N THR A 87 -8.94 -6.53 -0.95
CA THR A 87 -8.21 -6.66 -2.22
C THR A 87 -6.71 -6.74 -1.98
N VAL A 88 -6.17 -5.87 -1.11
CA VAL A 88 -4.75 -5.89 -0.76
C VAL A 88 -4.36 -7.26 -0.21
N ASN A 89 -5.15 -7.79 0.72
CA ASN A 89 -4.86 -9.08 1.34
C ASN A 89 -4.93 -10.22 0.31
N LEU A 90 -5.88 -10.14 -0.61
CA LEU A 90 -5.98 -11.14 -1.68
C LEU A 90 -4.74 -11.11 -2.58
N LEU A 91 -4.33 -9.93 -3.00
CA LEU A 91 -3.15 -9.78 -3.86
C LEU A 91 -1.89 -10.27 -3.16
N LEU A 92 -1.72 -9.93 -1.89
CA LEU A 92 -0.55 -10.37 -1.13
C LEU A 92 -0.54 -11.88 -0.93
N ARG A 93 -1.71 -12.47 -0.79
CA ARG A 93 -1.82 -13.92 -0.63
C ARG A 93 -1.33 -14.67 -1.87
N LEU A 94 -1.50 -14.11 -3.04
CA LEU A 94 -1.08 -14.76 -4.28
C LEU A 94 0.43 -14.99 -4.33
N ASP A 95 1.20 -14.11 -3.67
CA ASP A 95 2.66 -14.19 -3.67
C ASP A 95 3.21 -14.73 -2.36
N ARG A 96 2.33 -15.18 -1.48
CA ARG A 96 2.73 -15.70 -0.19
C ARG A 96 3.43 -17.04 -0.38
N ASP A 97 4.50 -17.23 0.41
CA ASP A 97 5.21 -18.51 0.38
C ASP A 97 4.41 -19.58 1.11
N TRP A 98 3.98 -20.58 0.38
CA TRP A 98 3.21 -21.68 0.92
C TRP A 98 4.06 -22.87 1.37
N LYS A 99 5.37 -22.77 1.21
CA LYS A 99 6.29 -23.84 1.58
C LYS A 99 6.74 -23.68 3.02
N VAL A 100 5.84 -23.77 3.91
CA VAL A 100 6.17 -23.58 5.31
C VAL A 100 6.22 -24.90 6.04
#